data_881299fa3a23878c4fdd19fdabe277e2
#
_entry.id   881299fa3a23878c4fdd19fdabe277e2
#
_cell.length_a   1.000
_cell.length_b   1.000
_cell.length_c   1.000
_cell.angle_alpha   90.00
_cell.angle_beta   90.00
_cell.angle_gamma   90.00
#
_symmetry.space_group_name_H-M   'P 1'
#
loop_
_entity.id
_entity.type
_entity.pdbx_description
1 polymer ?
#
loop_
_entity_poly.entity_id
_entity_poly.type
_entity_poly.pdbx_seq_one_letter_code
_entity_poly.pdbx_strand_id
1 'polypeptide(L)'
;MKRFILSILILITATFSAFSHVEHYKNFSYLEYDLFRNNKLIGNHKYFFERKNETLTVKSIVNFKITKLGVDLYKYFAESDEIYKNNSFYSYTSKTKQNKKDKYVNISVDNKNKQLIIDGSSYKGSTEISNIVGTWWDHDIVKSKAQISAISGRVIEQEVVFLGKEKIQVGNKFYNTLHFKFKSSDENLPDNKKLNTDIWYEENTFLWVKAQFVKQGNWEYRIKSVK
;
A
#
# COMPACT_ATOMS: atom_id res chain seq x y z
N MET A 1 15.11 17.18 -65.59
CA MET A 1 13.87 17.10 -64.78
C MET A 1 14.18 16.24 -63.55
N LYS A 2 14.44 16.86 -62.39
CA LYS A 2 14.73 16.16 -61.14
C LYS A 2 13.41 16.00 -60.38
N ARG A 3 12.99 14.75 -60.14
CA ARG A 3 11.80 14.42 -59.31
C ARG A 3 12.20 14.50 -57.84
N PHE A 4 11.63 15.47 -57.13
CA PHE A 4 11.68 15.51 -55.63
C PHE A 4 10.64 14.55 -55.10
N ILE A 5 11.12 13.50 -54.45
CA ILE A 5 10.28 12.59 -53.65
C ILE A 5 10.23 13.17 -52.23
N LEU A 6 9.07 13.72 -51.85
CA LEU A 6 8.80 14.25 -50.53
C LEU A 6 8.38 13.06 -49.64
N SER A 7 9.30 12.56 -48.83
CA SER A 7 9.00 11.51 -47.82
C SER A 7 8.35 12.18 -46.63
N ILE A 8 7.03 12.00 -46.48
CA ILE A 8 6.30 12.39 -45.27
C ILE A 8 6.57 11.33 -44.20
N LEU A 9 7.40 11.67 -43.20
CA LEU A 9 7.61 10.87 -41.99
C LEU A 9 6.43 11.09 -41.04
N ILE A 10 5.45 10.18 -41.05
CA ILE A 10 4.35 10.20 -40.09
C ILE A 10 4.91 9.74 -38.75
N LEU A 11 5.14 10.69 -37.86
CA LEU A 11 5.50 10.43 -36.46
C LEU A 11 4.23 9.99 -35.73
N ILE A 12 4.01 8.68 -35.62
CA ILE A 12 2.96 8.10 -34.75
C ILE A 12 3.41 8.29 -33.31
N THR A 13 3.01 9.39 -32.69
CA THR A 13 3.11 9.54 -31.23
C THR A 13 2.10 8.61 -30.59
N ALA A 14 2.54 7.40 -30.22
CA ALA A 14 1.79 6.54 -29.33
C ALA A 14 1.67 7.27 -27.98
N THR A 15 0.55 7.94 -27.76
CA THR A 15 0.17 8.43 -26.44
C THR A 15 -0.16 7.21 -25.59
N PHE A 16 0.83 6.69 -24.88
CA PHE A 16 0.56 5.78 -23.76
C PHE A 16 -0.21 6.59 -22.74
N SER A 17 -1.53 6.40 -22.70
CA SER A 17 -2.34 6.85 -21.57
C SER A 17 -1.76 6.14 -20.34
N ALA A 18 -1.04 6.89 -19.49
CA ALA A 18 -0.69 6.42 -18.17
C ALA A 18 -2.03 6.25 -17.42
N PHE A 19 -2.58 5.05 -17.45
CA PHE A 19 -3.73 4.73 -16.62
C PHE A 19 -3.31 4.99 -15.18
N SER A 20 -4.01 5.87 -14.51
CA SER A 20 -3.83 6.07 -13.08
C SER A 20 -4.13 4.74 -12.38
N HIS A 21 -3.20 4.30 -11.54
CA HIS A 21 -3.27 3.00 -10.85
C HIS A 21 -4.50 2.87 -9.94
N VAL A 22 -5.06 3.98 -9.50
CA VAL A 22 -6.34 4.06 -8.77
C VAL A 22 -7.51 3.49 -9.58
N GLU A 23 -7.44 3.51 -10.93
CA GLU A 23 -8.47 2.93 -11.79
C GLU A 23 -8.58 1.41 -11.72
N HIS A 24 -7.52 0.69 -11.35
CA HIS A 24 -7.59 -0.77 -11.16
C HIS A 24 -8.58 -1.15 -10.06
N TYR A 25 -8.79 -0.27 -9.09
CA TYR A 25 -9.73 -0.47 -7.99
C TYR A 25 -11.11 0.15 -8.23
N LYS A 26 -11.41 0.67 -9.45
CA LYS A 26 -12.70 1.33 -9.75
C LYS A 26 -13.93 0.46 -9.52
N ASN A 27 -13.77 -0.85 -9.67
CA ASN A 27 -14.84 -1.84 -9.50
C ASN A 27 -14.96 -2.34 -8.06
N PHE A 28 -14.08 -1.93 -7.16
CA PHE A 28 -14.13 -2.34 -5.77
C PHE A 28 -14.70 -1.23 -4.90
N SER A 29 -15.63 -1.59 -4.03
CA SER A 29 -16.18 -0.72 -2.98
C SER A 29 -15.73 -1.13 -1.59
N TYR A 30 -15.28 -2.38 -1.43
CA TYR A 30 -14.90 -2.95 -0.15
C TYR A 30 -13.90 -4.08 -0.28
N LEU A 31 -12.88 -4.07 0.59
CA LEU A 31 -11.97 -5.19 0.80
C LEU A 31 -11.90 -5.52 2.28
N GLU A 32 -11.81 -6.81 2.62
CA GLU A 32 -11.56 -7.28 3.98
C GLU A 32 -10.46 -8.33 3.97
N TYR A 33 -9.55 -8.20 4.93
CA TYR A 33 -8.47 -9.15 5.16
C TYR A 33 -8.57 -9.71 6.58
N ASP A 34 -8.40 -11.03 6.73
CA ASP A 34 -8.14 -11.64 8.01
C ASP A 34 -6.65 -11.50 8.35
N LEU A 35 -6.36 -11.14 9.60
CA LEU A 35 -5.00 -11.02 10.14
C LEU A 35 -4.67 -12.22 11.00
N PHE A 36 -3.57 -12.89 10.67
CA PHE A 36 -3.06 -14.01 11.42
C PHE A 36 -1.72 -13.67 12.05
N ARG A 37 -1.46 -14.23 13.24
CA ARG A 37 -0.14 -14.27 13.87
C ARG A 37 0.13 -15.68 14.36
N ASN A 38 1.24 -16.29 13.90
CA ASN A 38 1.57 -17.69 14.15
C ASN A 38 0.37 -18.63 13.84
N ASN A 39 -0.22 -18.45 12.66
CA ASN A 39 -1.40 -19.17 12.15
C ASN A 39 -2.69 -19.00 12.99
N LYS A 40 -2.71 -18.14 14.01
CA LYS A 40 -3.91 -17.84 14.78
C LYS A 40 -4.55 -16.56 14.27
N LEU A 41 -5.85 -16.60 13.96
CA LEU A 41 -6.63 -15.40 13.62
C LEU A 41 -6.66 -14.45 14.83
N ILE A 42 -6.25 -13.21 14.62
CA ILE A 42 -6.15 -12.17 15.67
C ILE A 42 -7.02 -10.96 15.42
N GLY A 43 -7.49 -10.75 14.18
CA GLY A 43 -8.30 -9.58 13.81
C GLY A 43 -8.50 -9.43 12.33
N ASN A 44 -8.80 -8.22 11.90
CA ASN A 44 -9.09 -7.90 10.51
C ASN A 44 -8.57 -6.52 10.10
N HIS A 45 -8.49 -6.32 8.78
CA HIS A 45 -8.22 -5.05 8.11
C HIS A 45 -9.27 -4.85 7.03
N LYS A 46 -9.93 -3.69 7.02
CA LYS A 46 -11.00 -3.36 6.08
C LYS A 46 -10.67 -2.09 5.32
N TYR A 47 -11.01 -2.07 4.04
CA TYR A 47 -10.96 -0.89 3.18
C TYR A 47 -12.33 -0.62 2.60
N PHE A 48 -12.70 0.66 2.55
CA PHE A 48 -13.92 1.16 1.93
C PHE A 48 -13.50 2.19 0.88
N PHE A 49 -13.95 2.01 -0.35
CA PHE A 49 -13.65 2.88 -1.48
C PHE A 49 -14.87 3.71 -1.83
N GLU A 50 -14.88 4.95 -1.41
CA GLU A 50 -15.97 5.88 -1.66
C GLU A 50 -15.58 6.84 -2.79
N ARG A 51 -16.39 6.86 -3.87
CA ARG A 51 -16.19 7.71 -5.03
C ARG A 51 -17.29 8.73 -5.14
N LYS A 52 -16.90 10.03 -5.18
CA LYS A 52 -17.84 11.13 -5.39
C LYS A 52 -17.20 12.13 -6.35
N ASN A 53 -17.81 12.31 -7.51
CA ASN A 53 -17.23 13.09 -8.60
C ASN A 53 -15.80 12.57 -8.93
N GLU A 54 -14.82 13.48 -9.01
CA GLU A 54 -13.42 13.19 -9.28
C GLU A 54 -12.60 12.84 -8.00
N THR A 55 -13.28 12.61 -6.88
CA THR A 55 -12.64 12.29 -5.61
C THR A 55 -12.86 10.83 -5.25
N LEU A 56 -11.77 10.12 -4.96
CA LEU A 56 -11.78 8.82 -4.30
C LEU A 56 -11.30 9.00 -2.87
N THR A 57 -12.08 8.53 -1.91
CA THR A 57 -11.68 8.38 -0.51
C THR A 57 -11.55 6.90 -0.19
N VAL A 58 -10.37 6.49 0.24
CA VAL A 58 -10.10 5.12 0.71
C VAL A 58 -9.99 5.16 2.23
N LYS A 59 -11.05 4.71 2.90
CA LYS A 59 -11.07 4.56 4.35
C LYS A 59 -10.55 3.20 4.74
N SER A 60 -9.60 3.15 5.69
CA SER A 60 -9.05 1.91 6.22
C SER A 60 -9.31 1.79 7.72
N ILE A 61 -9.65 0.58 8.16
CA ILE A 61 -9.85 0.24 9.58
C ILE A 61 -9.12 -1.08 9.88
N VAL A 62 -8.16 -1.02 10.79
CA VAL A 62 -7.43 -2.20 11.29
C VAL A 62 -7.77 -2.41 12.76
N ASN A 63 -8.19 -3.61 13.09
CA ASN A 63 -8.47 -3.97 14.48
C ASN A 63 -7.98 -5.39 14.76
N PHE A 64 -7.07 -5.54 15.73
CA PHE A 64 -6.64 -6.85 16.19
C PHE A 64 -6.21 -6.85 17.65
N LYS A 65 -6.18 -8.05 18.24
CA LYS A 65 -5.67 -8.27 19.60
C LYS A 65 -4.86 -9.56 19.69
N ILE A 66 -3.82 -9.52 20.50
CA ILE A 66 -3.00 -10.68 20.83
C ILE A 66 -3.32 -11.07 22.26
N THR A 67 -3.89 -12.26 22.42
CA THR A 67 -4.30 -12.82 23.72
C THR A 67 -3.47 -14.05 24.03
N LYS A 68 -3.01 -14.19 25.27
CA LYS A 68 -2.34 -15.38 25.79
C LYS A 68 -2.95 -15.76 27.15
N LEU A 69 -3.35 -17.00 27.30
CA LEU A 69 -4.00 -17.53 28.51
C LEU A 69 -5.19 -16.68 28.97
N GLY A 70 -6.02 -16.20 28.04
CA GLY A 70 -7.19 -15.36 28.33
C GLY A 70 -6.89 -13.88 28.60
N VAL A 71 -5.61 -13.50 28.67
CA VAL A 71 -5.20 -12.11 28.93
C VAL A 71 -4.82 -11.41 27.63
N ASP A 72 -5.39 -10.22 27.36
CA ASP A 72 -5.04 -9.39 26.22
C ASP A 72 -3.69 -8.71 26.45
N LEU A 73 -2.66 -9.20 25.77
CA LEU A 73 -1.29 -8.68 25.84
C LEU A 73 -1.09 -7.45 24.96
N TYR A 74 -1.79 -7.39 23.83
CA TYR A 74 -1.67 -6.29 22.89
C TYR A 74 -2.99 -6.04 22.18
N LYS A 75 -3.42 -4.76 22.18
CA LYS A 75 -4.59 -4.27 21.45
C LYS A 75 -4.13 -3.25 20.44
N TYR A 76 -4.64 -3.36 19.22
CA TYR A 76 -4.35 -2.46 18.14
C TYR A 76 -5.63 -2.04 17.43
N PHE A 77 -5.79 -0.74 17.28
CA PHE A 77 -6.83 -0.14 16.46
C PHE A 77 -6.20 0.98 15.64
N ALA A 78 -6.48 1.02 14.35
CA ALA A 78 -6.11 2.12 13.49
C ALA A 78 -7.23 2.43 12.52
N GLU A 79 -7.42 3.71 12.23
CA GLU A 79 -8.28 4.22 11.18
C GLU A 79 -7.51 5.22 10.33
N SER A 80 -7.80 5.26 9.04
CA SER A 80 -7.20 6.23 8.13
C SER A 80 -8.12 6.57 6.99
N ASP A 81 -7.93 7.78 6.45
CA ASP A 81 -8.51 8.26 5.21
C ASP A 81 -7.39 8.64 4.25
N GLU A 82 -7.39 8.06 3.07
CA GLU A 82 -6.49 8.36 1.96
C GLU A 82 -7.32 8.95 0.81
N ILE A 83 -6.98 10.17 0.38
CA ILE A 83 -7.80 10.92 -0.57
C ILE A 83 -7.03 11.12 -1.86
N TYR A 84 -7.70 10.84 -2.97
CA TYR A 84 -7.24 11.10 -4.33
C TYR A 84 -8.21 12.07 -5.01
N LYS A 85 -7.67 13.04 -5.76
CA LYS A 85 -8.44 13.97 -6.60
C LYS A 85 -7.92 13.88 -8.03
N ASN A 86 -8.81 13.77 -9.00
CA ASN A 86 -8.42 13.58 -10.41
C ASN A 86 -7.38 12.45 -10.56
N ASN A 87 -7.61 11.33 -9.85
CA ASN A 87 -6.72 10.17 -9.81
C ASN A 87 -5.31 10.42 -9.25
N SER A 88 -5.03 11.57 -8.65
CA SER A 88 -3.75 11.90 -8.03
C SER A 88 -3.88 11.93 -6.52
N PHE A 89 -2.89 11.41 -5.81
CA PHE A 89 -2.83 11.48 -4.36
C PHE A 89 -2.96 12.93 -3.88
N TYR A 90 -3.82 13.17 -2.91
CA TYR A 90 -4.09 14.48 -2.36
C TYR A 90 -3.72 14.61 -0.89
N SER A 91 -4.14 13.65 -0.05
CA SER A 91 -3.81 13.65 1.37
C SER A 91 -4.01 12.28 2.01
N TYR A 92 -3.35 12.08 3.14
CA TYR A 92 -3.54 10.94 4.02
C TYR A 92 -3.61 11.39 5.47
N THR A 93 -4.55 10.82 6.22
CA THR A 93 -4.64 11.01 7.67
C THR A 93 -4.84 9.68 8.37
N SER A 94 -4.21 9.48 9.52
CA SER A 94 -4.44 8.30 10.34
C SER A 94 -4.37 8.58 11.83
N LYS A 95 -5.11 7.77 12.57
CA LYS A 95 -5.02 7.66 14.03
C LYS A 95 -4.85 6.20 14.40
N THR A 96 -3.89 5.91 15.26
CA THR A 96 -3.56 4.55 15.68
C THR A 96 -3.45 4.49 17.19
N LYS A 97 -4.12 3.52 17.79
CA LYS A 97 -4.02 3.19 19.22
C LYS A 97 -3.34 1.84 19.40
N GLN A 98 -2.20 1.83 20.07
CA GLN A 98 -1.40 0.63 20.37
C GLN A 98 -1.35 0.47 21.90
N ASN A 99 -2.21 -0.35 22.48
CA ASN A 99 -2.44 -0.39 23.92
C ASN A 99 -2.80 1.01 24.45
N LYS A 100 -1.87 1.61 25.23
CA LYS A 100 -2.00 2.97 25.80
C LYS A 100 -1.29 4.07 24.99
N LYS A 101 -0.69 3.73 23.83
CA LYS A 101 0.07 4.68 23.00
C LYS A 101 -0.78 5.10 21.82
N ASP A 102 -0.98 6.41 21.68
CA ASP A 102 -1.60 7.00 20.51
C ASP A 102 -0.53 7.44 19.51
N LYS A 103 -0.81 7.23 18.21
CA LYS A 103 0.01 7.69 17.11
C LYS A 103 -0.87 8.31 16.04
N TYR A 104 -0.27 9.15 15.21
CA TYR A 104 -0.96 9.80 14.11
C TYR A 104 -0.03 10.04 12.93
N VAL A 105 -0.63 10.24 11.78
CA VAL A 105 0.04 10.71 10.56
C VAL A 105 -0.91 11.63 9.81
N ASN A 106 -0.39 12.78 9.37
CA ASN A 106 -1.02 13.66 8.42
C ASN A 106 -0.04 13.88 7.26
N ILE A 107 -0.49 13.67 6.02
CA ILE A 107 0.31 13.90 4.82
C ILE A 107 -0.49 14.77 3.87
N SER A 108 0.16 15.79 3.32
CA SER A 108 -0.39 16.65 2.29
C SER A 108 0.61 16.82 1.14
N VAL A 109 0.10 17.19 -0.04
CA VAL A 109 0.92 17.44 -1.22
C VAL A 109 1.35 18.90 -1.28
N ASP A 110 2.64 19.16 -1.41
CA ASP A 110 3.20 20.44 -1.81
C ASP A 110 3.53 20.42 -3.32
N ASN A 111 2.59 20.87 -4.12
CA ASN A 111 2.74 20.90 -5.58
C ASN A 111 3.86 21.84 -6.05
N LYS A 112 4.13 22.91 -5.29
CA LYS A 112 5.17 23.89 -5.65
C LYS A 112 6.56 23.30 -5.60
N ASN A 113 6.83 22.54 -4.54
CA ASN A 113 8.14 21.93 -4.30
C ASN A 113 8.19 20.46 -4.76
N LYS A 114 7.09 19.90 -5.28
CA LYS A 114 6.94 18.47 -5.69
C LYS A 114 7.32 17.52 -4.55
N GLN A 115 6.77 17.77 -3.38
CA GLN A 115 7.02 17.01 -2.16
C GLN A 115 5.73 16.60 -1.46
N LEU A 116 5.83 15.57 -0.64
CA LEU A 116 4.85 15.23 0.38
C LEU A 116 5.33 15.83 1.71
N ILE A 117 4.46 16.60 2.36
CA ILE A 117 4.69 17.14 3.71
C ILE A 117 4.08 16.18 4.70
N ILE A 118 4.87 15.74 5.67
CA ILE A 118 4.51 14.73 6.66
C ILE A 118 4.55 15.37 8.06
N ASP A 119 3.43 15.26 8.78
CA ASP A 119 3.34 15.51 10.22
C ASP A 119 2.90 14.21 10.90
N GLY A 120 3.84 13.43 11.38
CA GLY A 120 3.60 12.14 12.01
C GLY A 120 4.24 12.01 13.38
N SER A 121 3.76 11.03 14.15
CA SER A 121 4.24 10.77 15.52
C SER A 121 5.72 10.40 15.61
N SER A 122 6.35 9.94 14.52
CA SER A 122 7.76 9.53 14.49
C SER A 122 8.59 10.27 13.45
N TYR A 123 7.97 11.10 12.62
CA TYR A 123 8.67 11.90 11.63
C TYR A 123 7.84 13.13 11.26
N LYS A 124 8.49 14.27 11.21
CA LYS A 124 7.95 15.55 10.72
C LYS A 124 8.95 16.12 9.72
N GLY A 125 8.47 16.41 8.51
CA GLY A 125 9.33 16.89 7.43
C GLY A 125 8.70 16.67 6.07
N SER A 126 9.52 16.53 5.04
CA SER A 126 9.08 16.27 3.67
C SER A 126 9.79 15.07 3.05
N THR A 127 9.21 14.55 1.99
CA THR A 127 9.80 13.49 1.17
C THR A 127 9.39 13.67 -0.29
N GLU A 128 9.99 12.93 -1.21
CA GLU A 128 9.67 12.99 -2.64
C GLU A 128 8.19 12.66 -2.87
N ILE A 129 7.55 13.36 -3.83
CA ILE A 129 6.15 13.16 -4.18
C ILE A 129 5.86 11.75 -4.76
N SER A 130 6.90 11.08 -5.28
CA SER A 130 6.84 9.71 -5.79
C SER A 130 6.77 8.63 -4.70
N ASN A 131 6.99 8.99 -3.43
CA ASN A 131 6.88 8.05 -2.32
C ASN A 131 5.42 7.80 -1.96
N ILE A 132 5.12 6.57 -1.52
CA ILE A 132 3.75 6.09 -1.32
C ILE A 132 3.52 5.74 0.15
N VAL A 133 2.29 5.94 0.60
CA VAL A 133 1.87 5.47 1.94
C VAL A 133 1.80 3.94 1.94
N GLY A 134 2.40 3.31 2.95
CA GLY A 134 2.48 1.85 3.06
C GLY A 134 1.14 1.20 3.45
N THR A 135 0.10 1.44 2.67
CA THR A 135 -1.25 0.87 2.87
C THR A 135 -1.47 -0.41 2.07
N TRP A 136 -0.60 -0.74 1.12
CA TRP A 136 -0.51 -1.94 0.30
C TRP A 136 -1.67 -2.19 -0.67
N TRP A 137 -2.82 -1.57 -0.50
CA TRP A 137 -3.89 -1.67 -1.49
C TRP A 137 -3.48 -1.00 -2.82
N ASP A 138 -2.71 0.08 -2.76
CA ASP A 138 -2.13 0.73 -3.94
C ASP A 138 -0.86 -0.03 -4.37
N HIS A 139 -0.97 -0.77 -5.45
CA HIS A 139 0.12 -1.58 -5.97
C HIS A 139 1.29 -0.78 -6.57
N ASP A 140 1.16 0.54 -6.77
CA ASP A 140 2.29 1.39 -7.16
C ASP A 140 3.41 1.41 -6.13
N ILE A 141 3.14 0.97 -4.92
CA ILE A 141 4.16 0.77 -3.89
C ILE A 141 5.31 -0.12 -4.37
N VAL A 142 5.09 -1.02 -5.36
CA VAL A 142 6.15 -1.86 -5.93
C VAL A 142 7.15 -1.08 -6.81
N LYS A 143 6.80 0.15 -7.20
CA LYS A 143 7.65 1.04 -8.02
C LYS A 143 8.30 2.14 -7.19
N SER A 144 7.84 2.34 -5.96
CA SER A 144 8.32 3.42 -5.09
C SER A 144 9.67 3.07 -4.46
N LYS A 145 10.57 4.07 -4.38
CA LYS A 145 11.88 3.94 -3.71
C LYS A 145 11.76 3.96 -2.18
N ALA A 146 10.67 4.52 -1.67
CA ALA A 146 10.39 4.51 -0.25
C ALA A 146 8.88 4.43 0.01
N GLN A 147 8.51 3.83 1.13
CA GLN A 147 7.16 3.89 1.66
C GLN A 147 7.09 4.72 2.94
N ILE A 148 5.97 5.43 3.11
CA ILE A 148 5.70 6.21 4.30
C ILE A 148 4.87 5.33 5.25
N SER A 149 5.35 5.15 6.48
CA SER A 149 4.60 4.39 7.49
C SER A 149 3.22 5.00 7.74
N ALA A 150 2.18 4.27 7.40
CA ALA A 150 0.78 4.63 7.65
C ALA A 150 0.44 4.88 9.14
N ILE A 151 1.32 4.42 10.05
CA ILE A 151 1.11 4.46 11.50
C ILE A 151 1.82 5.65 12.15
N SER A 152 2.97 6.06 11.61
CA SER A 152 3.88 6.97 12.32
C SER A 152 4.54 8.05 11.45
N GLY A 153 4.32 8.02 10.14
CA GLY A 153 4.88 8.96 9.17
C GLY A 153 6.35 8.73 8.80
N ARG A 154 7.02 7.74 9.42
CA ARG A 154 8.42 7.46 9.11
C ARG A 154 8.58 7.06 7.64
N VAL A 155 9.49 7.70 6.93
CA VAL A 155 9.91 7.32 5.58
C VAL A 155 10.86 6.11 5.69
N ILE A 156 10.59 5.07 4.92
CA ILE A 156 11.33 3.82 4.91
C ILE A 156 11.79 3.57 3.48
N GLU A 157 13.05 3.79 3.20
CA GLU A 157 13.66 3.43 1.92
C GLU A 157 13.60 1.93 1.71
N GLN A 158 13.23 1.53 0.49
CA GLN A 158 13.01 0.13 0.16
C GLN A 158 13.63 -0.27 -1.16
N GLU A 159 14.04 -1.53 -1.20
CA GLU A 159 14.27 -2.30 -2.39
C GLU A 159 13.08 -3.22 -2.62
N VAL A 160 12.56 -3.24 -3.84
CA VAL A 160 11.46 -4.12 -4.23
C VAL A 160 12.00 -5.16 -5.21
N VAL A 161 11.88 -6.44 -4.84
CA VAL A 161 12.32 -7.56 -5.66
C VAL A 161 11.10 -8.32 -6.19
N PHE A 162 10.98 -8.44 -7.50
CA PHE A 162 10.00 -9.34 -8.11
C PHE A 162 10.52 -10.79 -8.04
N LEU A 163 9.79 -11.65 -7.33
CA LEU A 163 10.16 -13.05 -7.12
C LEU A 163 9.55 -14.00 -8.15
N GLY A 164 8.57 -13.55 -8.92
CA GLY A 164 7.96 -14.34 -9.99
C GLY A 164 6.44 -14.39 -9.92
N LYS A 165 5.89 -15.23 -10.79
CA LYS A 165 4.46 -15.54 -10.84
C LYS A 165 4.22 -16.88 -10.17
N GLU A 166 3.19 -16.94 -9.33
CA GLU A 166 2.81 -18.19 -8.70
C GLU A 166 1.29 -18.27 -8.47
N LYS A 167 0.78 -19.49 -8.41
CA LYS A 167 -0.61 -19.75 -8.05
C LYS A 167 -0.68 -20.07 -6.57
N ILE A 168 -1.34 -19.20 -5.81
CA ILE A 168 -1.52 -19.40 -4.36
C ILE A 168 -2.97 -19.72 -4.03
N GLN A 169 -3.18 -20.44 -2.94
CA GLN A 169 -4.50 -20.65 -2.37
C GLN A 169 -4.70 -19.75 -1.14
N VAL A 170 -5.80 -18.99 -1.11
CA VAL A 170 -6.24 -18.20 0.05
C VAL A 170 -7.68 -18.57 0.37
N GLY A 171 -7.88 -19.16 1.54
CA GLY A 171 -9.16 -19.80 1.87
C GLY A 171 -9.49 -20.92 0.87
N ASN A 172 -10.67 -20.83 0.26
CA ASN A 172 -11.15 -21.81 -0.73
C ASN A 172 -10.92 -21.33 -2.19
N LYS A 173 -10.20 -20.21 -2.40
CA LYS A 173 -9.98 -19.64 -3.73
C LYS A 173 -8.51 -19.74 -4.14
N PHE A 174 -8.28 -19.96 -5.42
CA PHE A 174 -6.97 -19.90 -6.05
C PHE A 174 -6.81 -18.57 -6.78
N TYR A 175 -5.62 -17.98 -6.67
CA TYR A 175 -5.25 -16.73 -7.33
C TYR A 175 -3.95 -16.95 -8.11
N ASN A 176 -3.91 -16.50 -9.36
CA ASN A 176 -2.65 -16.34 -10.09
C ASN A 176 -2.07 -15.00 -9.65
N THR A 177 -0.87 -14.99 -9.12
CA THR A 177 -0.31 -13.82 -8.46
C THR A 177 1.07 -13.44 -8.95
N LEU A 178 1.37 -12.15 -8.79
CA LEU A 178 2.70 -11.57 -8.85
C LEU A 178 3.23 -11.48 -7.41
N HIS A 179 4.35 -12.14 -7.14
CA HIS A 179 5.00 -12.15 -5.83
C HIS A 179 6.14 -11.13 -5.80
N PHE A 180 6.09 -10.22 -4.83
CA PHE A 180 7.13 -9.23 -4.58
C PHE A 180 7.64 -9.35 -3.15
N LYS A 181 8.89 -8.94 -2.96
CA LYS A 181 9.51 -8.79 -1.66
C LYS A 181 9.94 -7.35 -1.45
N PHE A 182 9.50 -6.75 -0.35
CA PHE A 182 9.95 -5.45 0.12
C PHE A 182 11.04 -5.62 1.17
N LYS A 183 12.18 -4.98 0.96
CA LYS A 183 13.30 -4.96 1.90
C LYS A 183 13.68 -3.51 2.21
N SER A 184 14.15 -3.23 3.43
CA SER A 184 14.81 -1.96 3.70
C SER A 184 16.11 -1.86 2.92
N SER A 185 16.37 -0.71 2.28
CA SER A 185 17.64 -0.45 1.60
C SER A 185 18.79 -0.26 2.59
N ASP A 186 18.51 0.27 3.79
CA ASP A 186 19.51 0.40 4.85
C ASP A 186 19.62 -0.91 5.66
N GLU A 187 20.74 -1.60 5.48
CA GLU A 187 21.04 -2.86 6.19
C GLU A 187 21.40 -2.65 7.67
N ASN A 188 21.77 -1.43 8.08
CA ASN A 188 22.15 -1.12 9.45
C ASN A 188 20.97 -0.83 10.38
N LEU A 189 19.75 -0.79 9.85
CA LEU A 189 18.56 -0.63 10.67
C LEU A 189 18.43 -1.78 11.68
N PRO A 190 18.01 -1.51 12.92
CA PRO A 190 17.61 -2.57 13.85
C PRO A 190 16.52 -3.45 13.24
N ASP A 191 16.57 -4.76 13.48
CA ASP A 191 15.64 -5.73 12.87
C ASP A 191 14.16 -5.41 13.09
N ASN A 192 13.81 -4.84 14.23
CA ASN A 192 12.44 -4.40 14.52
C ASN A 192 12.00 -3.17 13.71
N LYS A 193 12.93 -2.50 12.99
CA LYS A 193 12.68 -1.36 12.11
C LYS A 193 12.87 -1.69 10.64
N LYS A 194 13.47 -2.85 10.31
CA LYS A 194 13.65 -3.31 8.93
C LYS A 194 12.31 -3.65 8.30
N LEU A 195 12.20 -3.31 7.03
CA LEU A 195 11.17 -3.84 6.15
C LEU A 195 11.65 -5.20 5.62
N ASN A 196 10.84 -6.22 5.75
CA ASN A 196 11.05 -7.54 5.16
C ASN A 196 9.67 -8.19 5.01
N THR A 197 9.01 -7.89 3.89
CA THR A 197 7.61 -8.26 3.65
C THR A 197 7.48 -8.92 2.30
N ASP A 198 6.89 -10.09 2.26
CA ASP A 198 6.43 -10.73 1.04
C ASP A 198 4.99 -10.30 0.77
N ILE A 199 4.67 -9.95 -0.48
CA ILE A 199 3.35 -9.49 -0.87
C ILE A 199 2.93 -10.08 -2.23
N TRP A 200 1.66 -10.44 -2.34
CA TRP A 200 1.07 -11.05 -3.54
C TRP A 200 -0.08 -10.21 -4.05
N TYR A 201 0.04 -9.81 -5.32
CA TYR A 201 -1.04 -9.15 -6.07
C TYR A 201 -1.60 -10.11 -7.12
N GLU A 202 -2.91 -10.14 -7.28
CA GLU A 202 -3.54 -10.87 -8.39
C GLU A 202 -3.08 -10.30 -9.73
N GLU A 203 -2.72 -11.17 -10.67
CA GLU A 203 -1.98 -10.84 -11.89
C GLU A 203 -2.71 -9.85 -12.82
N ASN A 204 -4.03 -9.90 -12.90
CA ASN A 204 -4.81 -9.11 -13.85
C ASN A 204 -5.36 -7.81 -13.25
N THR A 205 -5.79 -7.86 -12.00
CA THR A 205 -6.46 -6.74 -11.32
C THR A 205 -5.56 -5.98 -10.37
N PHE A 206 -4.36 -6.51 -10.09
CA PHE A 206 -3.46 -6.02 -9.04
C PHE A 206 -4.12 -5.93 -7.66
N LEU A 207 -5.18 -6.72 -7.44
CA LEU A 207 -5.78 -6.86 -6.13
C LEU A 207 -4.75 -7.43 -5.16
N TRP A 208 -4.50 -6.73 -4.05
CA TRP A 208 -3.70 -7.28 -2.98
C TRP A 208 -4.38 -8.51 -2.38
N VAL A 209 -3.75 -9.68 -2.47
CA VAL A 209 -4.34 -10.97 -2.05
C VAL A 209 -3.79 -11.42 -0.71
N LYS A 210 -2.48 -11.24 -0.49
CA LYS A 210 -1.78 -11.76 0.67
C LYS A 210 -0.53 -10.93 0.97
N ALA A 211 -0.17 -10.83 2.26
CA ALA A 211 1.14 -10.38 2.68
C ALA A 211 1.64 -11.19 3.87
N GLN A 212 2.96 -11.35 3.97
CA GLN A 212 3.63 -12.05 5.07
C GLN A 212 4.86 -11.29 5.53
N PHE A 213 5.09 -11.26 6.83
CA PHE A 213 6.32 -10.74 7.42
C PHE A 213 6.58 -11.36 8.80
N VAL A 214 7.83 -11.29 9.24
CA VAL A 214 8.25 -11.77 10.56
C VAL A 214 8.55 -10.59 11.46
N LYS A 215 7.80 -10.44 12.54
CA LYS A 215 8.03 -9.42 13.59
C LYS A 215 7.50 -9.94 14.92
N GLN A 216 8.38 -10.44 15.76
CA GLN A 216 7.99 -11.12 17.02
C GLN A 216 6.91 -12.19 16.81
N GLY A 217 7.07 -12.97 15.74
CA GLY A 217 6.14 -13.99 15.26
C GLY A 217 5.86 -13.81 13.77
N ASN A 218 5.25 -14.82 13.17
CA ASN A 218 4.88 -14.84 11.75
C ASN A 218 3.54 -14.16 11.59
N TRP A 219 3.51 -13.08 10.80
CA TRP A 219 2.30 -12.34 10.48
C TRP A 219 1.85 -12.65 9.06
N GLU A 220 0.55 -12.69 8.88
CA GLU A 220 -0.04 -12.92 7.58
C GLU A 220 -1.36 -12.16 7.44
N TYR A 221 -1.53 -11.49 6.31
CA TYR A 221 -2.77 -10.92 5.82
C TYR A 221 -3.31 -11.82 4.72
N ARG A 222 -4.58 -12.18 4.78
CA ARG A 222 -5.27 -12.99 3.76
C ARG A 222 -6.54 -12.30 3.33
N ILE A 223 -6.72 -12.10 2.02
CA ILE A 223 -7.98 -11.57 1.49
C ILE A 223 -9.14 -12.49 1.90
N LYS A 224 -10.20 -11.90 2.42
CA LYS A 224 -11.41 -12.59 2.87
C LYS A 224 -12.60 -12.25 2.02
N SER A 225 -12.80 -10.96 1.72
CA SER A 225 -13.96 -10.48 0.98
C SER A 225 -13.60 -9.33 0.06
N VAL A 226 -14.22 -9.33 -1.12
CA VAL A 226 -14.14 -8.28 -2.14
C VAL A 226 -15.56 -7.97 -2.59
N LYS A 227 -15.92 -6.68 -2.69
CA LYS A 227 -17.22 -6.21 -3.21
C LYS A 227 -17.00 -5.06 -4.15
#